data_0408fbff96a187641d148783419e7f1a
#
_entry.id   0408fbff96a187641d148783419e7f1a
#
_cell.length_a   1.000
_cell.length_b   1.000
_cell.length_c   1.000
_cell.angle_alpha   90.00
_cell.angle_beta   90.00
_cell.angle_gamma   90.00
#
_symmetry.space_group_name_H-M   'P 1'
#
loop_
_entity.id
_entity.type
_entity.pdbx_description
1 polymer ?
#
loop_
_entity_poly.entity_id
_entity_poly.type
_entity_poly.pdbx_seq_one_letter_code
_entity_poly.pdbx_strand_id
1 'polypeptide(L)'
;LGLACFLGVGALMSALPWLQKVILGIGSLIVIWIGIGLLRSKASMEGGKDVNVPIWKVISSACVVTWFNPQAIIDGTMMLGAFRASLPAGTDAFFIGGFASASILWFLGISTVISLFSAKFNEKILNIINKVCGVVIIFYGCKLLWSFVQLRGWV
;
A
#
# COMPACT_ATOMS: atom_id res chain seq x y z
N LEU A 1 6.90 5.44 5.32
CA LEU A 1 7.32 5.18 3.93
C LEU A 1 7.54 6.48 3.17
N GLY A 2 6.56 7.42 3.09
CA GLY A 2 6.67 8.66 2.32
C GLY A 2 7.91 9.49 2.64
N LEU A 3 8.22 9.69 3.92
CA LEU A 3 9.44 10.39 4.34
C LEU A 3 10.71 9.68 3.85
N ALA A 4 10.75 8.36 3.92
CA ALA A 4 11.88 7.58 3.44
C ALA A 4 12.04 7.71 1.90
N CYS A 5 10.94 7.70 1.15
CA CYS A 5 10.95 7.93 -0.29
C CYS A 5 11.43 9.34 -0.65
N PHE A 6 11.02 10.35 0.12
CA PHE A 6 11.46 11.74 -0.06
C PHE A 6 12.96 11.91 0.24
N LEU A 7 13.46 11.29 1.30
CA LEU A 7 14.87 11.42 1.74
C LEU A 7 15.86 10.60 0.93
N GLY A 8 15.44 9.75 0.03
CA GLY A 8 16.35 9.13 -0.91
C GLY A 8 16.34 7.61 -1.02
N VAL A 9 15.31 6.91 -0.50
CA VAL A 9 15.13 5.48 -0.82
C VAL A 9 15.05 5.28 -2.33
N GLY A 10 14.59 6.30 -3.07
CA GLY A 10 14.61 6.30 -4.51
C GLY A 10 15.98 6.33 -5.15
N ALA A 11 16.87 7.12 -4.60
CA ALA A 11 18.25 7.14 -5.07
C ALA A 11 18.94 5.80 -4.77
N LEU A 12 18.62 5.17 -3.64
CA LEU A 12 19.12 3.84 -3.30
C LEU A 12 18.59 2.77 -4.24
N MET A 13 17.31 2.84 -4.61
CA MET A 13 16.71 1.90 -5.57
C MET A 13 17.26 2.05 -6.99
N SER A 14 17.53 3.29 -7.43
CA SER A 14 18.17 3.52 -8.72
C SER A 14 19.66 3.09 -8.73
N ALA A 15 20.34 3.21 -7.58
CA ALA A 15 21.71 2.75 -7.42
C ALA A 15 21.85 1.21 -7.30
N LEU A 16 20.78 0.52 -6.87
CA LEU A 16 20.77 -0.92 -6.65
C LEU A 16 19.64 -1.60 -7.46
N PRO A 17 19.79 -1.79 -8.77
CA PRO A 17 18.75 -2.37 -9.62
C PRO A 17 18.31 -3.78 -9.21
N TRP A 18 19.20 -4.54 -8.56
CA TRP A 18 18.87 -5.86 -8.04
C TRP A 18 17.85 -5.79 -6.89
N LEU A 19 17.94 -4.77 -6.03
CA LEU A 19 17.02 -4.56 -4.92
C LEU A 19 15.60 -4.27 -5.44
N GLN A 20 15.47 -3.47 -6.48
CA GLN A 20 14.21 -3.22 -7.15
C GLN A 20 13.59 -4.51 -7.70
N LYS A 21 14.40 -5.38 -8.34
CA LYS A 21 13.95 -6.67 -8.85
C LYS A 21 13.45 -7.59 -7.72
N VAL A 22 14.19 -7.67 -6.62
CA VAL A 22 13.81 -8.50 -5.47
C VAL A 22 12.49 -8.01 -4.86
N ILE A 23 12.37 -6.71 -4.63
CA ILE A 23 11.14 -6.12 -4.06
C ILE A 23 9.96 -6.33 -5.00
N LEU A 24 10.15 -6.14 -6.30
CA LEU A 24 9.09 -6.32 -7.29
C LEU A 24 8.65 -7.80 -7.38
N GLY A 25 9.59 -8.75 -7.35
CA GLY A 25 9.30 -10.17 -7.40
C GLY A 25 8.58 -10.67 -6.14
N ILE A 26 9.17 -10.43 -4.97
CA ILE A 26 8.58 -10.87 -3.70
C ILE A 26 7.27 -10.13 -3.44
N GLY A 27 7.24 -8.82 -3.67
CA GLY A 27 6.05 -8.00 -3.44
C GLY A 27 4.88 -8.39 -4.34
N SER A 28 5.11 -8.74 -5.62
CA SER A 28 4.05 -9.21 -6.50
C SER A 28 3.42 -10.52 -6.00
N LEU A 29 4.22 -11.45 -5.48
CA LEU A 29 3.73 -12.70 -4.91
C LEU A 29 2.90 -12.46 -3.64
N ILE A 30 3.36 -11.55 -2.77
CA ILE A 30 2.63 -11.17 -1.55
C ILE A 30 1.28 -10.53 -1.92
N VAL A 31 1.26 -9.62 -2.91
CA VAL A 31 0.04 -8.96 -3.37
C VAL A 31 -0.96 -9.98 -3.93
N ILE A 32 -0.50 -10.93 -4.75
CA ILE A 32 -1.35 -12.01 -5.27
C ILE A 32 -1.90 -12.86 -4.12
N TRP A 33 -1.06 -13.23 -3.17
CA TRP A 33 -1.47 -14.02 -2.01
C TRP A 33 -2.53 -13.32 -1.17
N ILE A 34 -2.38 -12.01 -0.92
CA ILE A 34 -3.38 -11.18 -0.22
C ILE A 34 -4.69 -11.16 -1.02
N GLY A 35 -4.62 -10.97 -2.34
CA GLY A 35 -5.79 -10.95 -3.21
C GLY A 35 -6.56 -12.29 -3.17
N ILE A 36 -5.86 -13.41 -3.20
CA ILE A 36 -6.45 -14.74 -3.06
C ILE A 36 -7.09 -14.91 -1.67
N GLY A 37 -6.41 -14.43 -0.62
CA GLY A 37 -6.94 -14.42 0.74
C GLY A 37 -8.27 -13.64 0.83
N LEU A 38 -8.33 -12.48 0.19
CA LEU A 38 -9.53 -11.66 0.13
C LEU A 38 -10.69 -12.34 -0.63
N LEU A 39 -10.39 -13.02 -1.74
CA LEU A 39 -11.40 -13.79 -2.49
C LEU A 39 -11.98 -14.96 -1.69
N ARG A 40 -11.15 -15.59 -0.86
CA ARG A 40 -11.53 -16.72 -0.01
C ARG A 40 -12.16 -16.30 1.31
N SER A 41 -12.00 -15.05 1.72
CA SER A 41 -12.57 -14.55 2.96
C SER A 41 -14.10 -14.51 2.83
N LYS A 42 -14.78 -15.15 3.78
CA LYS A 42 -16.20 -14.96 4.02
C LYS A 42 -16.33 -13.90 5.10
N ALA A 43 -16.93 -12.77 4.75
CA ALA A 43 -17.31 -11.80 5.76
C ALA A 43 -18.47 -12.40 6.56
N SER A 44 -18.20 -12.93 7.73
CA SER A 44 -19.22 -13.26 8.71
C SER A 44 -19.33 -12.09 9.68
N MET A 45 -20.49 -11.48 9.73
CA MET A 45 -20.86 -10.54 10.79
C MET A 45 -21.24 -11.29 12.08
N GLU A 46 -20.79 -12.53 12.25
CA GLU A 46 -20.97 -13.25 13.51
C GLU A 46 -20.16 -12.55 14.60
N GLY A 47 -20.90 -11.73 15.30
CA GLY A 47 -20.53 -11.12 16.54
C GLY A 47 -19.78 -9.83 16.34
N GLY A 48 -20.33 -8.79 16.92
CA GLY A 48 -19.54 -7.80 17.64
C GLY A 48 -18.77 -8.50 18.75
N LYS A 49 -18.09 -9.59 18.45
CA LYS A 49 -16.97 -10.08 19.24
C LYS A 49 -15.95 -8.99 19.07
N ASP A 50 -15.74 -8.26 20.14
CA ASP A 50 -14.58 -7.42 20.35
C ASP A 50 -13.41 -8.09 19.66
N VAL A 51 -13.06 -7.63 18.48
CA VAL A 51 -11.84 -8.05 17.81
C VAL A 51 -10.75 -7.38 18.60
N ASN A 52 -10.48 -7.93 19.79
CA ASN A 52 -9.46 -7.47 20.70
C ASN A 52 -8.10 -7.85 20.09
N VAL A 53 -7.89 -7.36 18.85
CA VAL A 53 -6.62 -7.50 18.19
C VAL A 53 -5.69 -6.49 18.85
N PRO A 54 -4.65 -6.95 19.52
CA PRO A 54 -3.72 -6.05 20.18
C PRO A 54 -3.19 -5.04 19.16
N ILE A 55 -3.19 -3.77 19.53
CA ILE A 55 -2.79 -2.63 18.68
C ILE A 55 -1.45 -2.91 17.98
N TRP A 56 -0.52 -3.56 18.66
CA TRP A 56 0.76 -3.95 18.10
C TRP A 56 0.65 -4.87 16.87
N LYS A 57 -0.32 -5.78 16.87
CA LYS A 57 -0.56 -6.66 15.73
C LYS A 57 -1.12 -5.89 14.53
N VAL A 58 -1.95 -4.89 14.79
CA VAL A 58 -2.46 -4.00 13.74
C VAL A 58 -1.34 -3.15 13.17
N ILE A 59 -0.53 -2.53 14.03
CA ILE A 59 0.61 -1.69 13.62
C ILE A 59 1.63 -2.51 12.82
N SER A 60 2.04 -3.68 13.33
CA SER A 60 3.01 -4.53 12.64
C SER A 60 2.50 -5.00 11.29
N SER A 61 1.23 -5.40 11.19
CA SER A 61 0.61 -5.79 9.92
C SER A 61 0.57 -4.62 8.94
N ALA A 62 0.18 -3.42 9.39
CA ALA A 62 0.16 -2.22 8.57
C ALA A 62 1.58 -1.85 8.09
N CYS A 63 2.58 -1.95 8.96
CA CYS A 63 3.97 -1.72 8.59
C CYS A 63 4.43 -2.72 7.52
N VAL A 64 4.20 -4.01 7.71
CA VAL A 64 4.58 -5.04 6.74
C VAL A 64 3.93 -4.78 5.40
N VAL A 65 2.61 -4.58 5.36
CA VAL A 65 1.88 -4.33 4.10
C VAL A 65 2.38 -3.06 3.41
N THR A 66 2.71 -2.02 4.15
CA THR A 66 3.17 -0.75 3.58
C THR A 66 4.60 -0.84 3.04
N TRP A 67 5.52 -1.45 3.80
CA TRP A 67 6.93 -1.53 3.42
C TRP A 67 7.23 -2.62 2.39
N PHE A 68 6.42 -3.67 2.34
CA PHE A 68 6.53 -4.71 1.32
C PHE A 68 5.59 -4.51 0.13
N ASN A 69 4.97 -3.34 0.01
CA ASN A 69 4.22 -2.96 -1.18
C ASN A 69 5.16 -2.33 -2.22
N PRO A 70 5.57 -3.07 -3.26
CA PRO A 70 6.54 -2.58 -4.23
C PRO A 70 6.03 -1.37 -5.01
N GLN A 71 4.72 -1.33 -5.28
CA GLN A 71 4.13 -0.22 -6.00
C GLN A 71 4.17 1.07 -5.17
N ALA A 72 3.84 0.98 -3.88
CA ALA A 72 3.90 2.14 -2.99
C ALA A 72 5.33 2.71 -2.86
N ILE A 73 6.34 1.83 -2.91
CA ILE A 73 7.74 2.23 -2.88
C ILE A 73 8.13 2.90 -4.21
N ILE A 74 7.77 2.30 -5.35
CA ILE A 74 8.10 2.84 -6.67
C ILE A 74 7.40 4.18 -6.88
N ASP A 75 6.09 4.25 -6.68
CA ASP A 75 5.30 5.47 -6.88
C ASP A 75 5.74 6.58 -5.91
N GLY A 76 5.90 6.22 -4.64
CA GLY A 76 6.38 7.16 -3.63
C GLY A 76 7.76 7.71 -3.95
N THR A 77 8.65 6.86 -4.42
CA THR A 77 10.01 7.22 -4.82
C THR A 77 10.02 8.12 -6.04
N MET A 78 9.32 7.75 -7.10
CA MET A 78 9.28 8.53 -8.33
C MET A 78 8.61 9.90 -8.10
N MET A 79 7.46 9.91 -7.42
CA MET A 79 6.69 11.12 -7.21
C MET A 79 7.36 12.07 -6.20
N LEU A 80 7.71 11.58 -5.03
CA LEU A 80 8.32 12.42 -3.98
C LEU A 80 9.77 12.79 -4.31
N GLY A 81 10.50 11.92 -5.01
CA GLY A 81 11.83 12.23 -5.54
C GLY A 81 11.80 13.33 -6.60
N ALA A 82 10.84 13.28 -7.53
CA ALA A 82 10.65 14.33 -8.52
C ALA A 82 10.26 15.67 -7.88
N PHE A 83 9.36 15.66 -6.90
CA PHE A 83 9.02 16.87 -6.16
C PHE A 83 10.24 17.45 -5.45
N ARG A 84 11.02 16.63 -4.75
CA ARG A 84 12.22 17.09 -4.07
C ARG A 84 13.20 17.76 -5.03
N ALA A 85 13.39 17.21 -6.22
CA ALA A 85 14.28 17.77 -7.24
C ALA A 85 13.78 19.12 -7.79
N SER A 86 12.48 19.39 -7.74
CA SER A 86 11.86 20.62 -8.22
C SER A 86 11.65 21.69 -7.14
N LEU A 87 11.83 21.33 -5.86
CA LEU A 87 11.64 22.28 -4.75
C LEU A 87 12.79 23.28 -4.67
N PRO A 88 12.48 24.57 -4.38
CA PRO A 88 13.50 25.54 -4.03
C PRO A 88 14.26 25.14 -2.75
N ALA A 89 15.53 25.49 -2.68
CA ALA A 89 16.36 25.20 -1.52
C ALA A 89 15.72 25.75 -0.22
N GLY A 90 15.65 24.92 0.81
CA GLY A 90 15.10 25.29 2.12
C GLY A 90 13.57 25.11 2.27
N THR A 91 12.84 24.66 1.24
CA THR A 91 11.39 24.45 1.33
C THR A 91 11.00 23.01 1.67
N ASP A 92 11.96 22.11 1.82
CA ASP A 92 11.74 20.69 2.09
C ASP A 92 10.87 20.44 3.33
N ALA A 93 11.11 21.21 4.42
CA ALA A 93 10.34 21.07 5.66
C ALA A 93 8.87 21.44 5.48
N PHE A 94 8.59 22.49 4.73
CA PHE A 94 7.21 22.90 4.43
C PHE A 94 6.49 21.88 3.57
N PHE A 95 7.19 21.32 2.58
CA PHE A 95 6.64 20.26 1.73
C PHE A 95 6.32 19.00 2.54
N ILE A 96 7.26 18.55 3.39
CA ILE A 96 7.07 17.37 4.25
C ILE A 96 5.92 17.60 5.23
N GLY A 97 5.84 18.79 5.83
CA GLY A 97 4.75 19.17 6.73
C GLY A 97 3.38 19.14 6.05
N GLY A 98 3.29 19.71 4.84
CA GLY A 98 2.08 19.67 4.01
C GLY A 98 1.69 18.25 3.62
N PHE A 99 2.64 17.44 3.18
CA PHE A 99 2.42 16.04 2.82
C PHE A 99 1.95 15.21 4.01
N ALA A 100 2.55 15.38 5.19
CA ALA A 100 2.15 14.69 6.40
C ALA A 100 0.73 15.11 6.84
N SER A 101 0.44 16.40 6.82
CA SER A 101 -0.89 16.94 7.16
C SER A 101 -1.98 16.42 6.21
N ALA A 102 -1.71 16.42 4.90
CA ALA A 102 -2.62 15.89 3.90
C ALA A 102 -2.87 14.38 4.11
N SER A 103 -1.81 13.62 4.42
CA SER A 103 -1.93 12.18 4.72
C SER A 103 -2.78 11.93 5.97
N ILE A 104 -2.56 12.69 7.04
CA ILE A 104 -3.35 12.56 8.27
C ILE A 104 -4.82 12.88 8.00
N LEU A 105 -5.11 13.98 7.32
CA LEU A 105 -6.48 14.37 6.96
C LEU A 105 -7.16 13.31 6.09
N TRP A 106 -6.44 12.76 5.13
CA TRP A 106 -6.94 11.69 4.25
C TRP A 106 -7.32 10.44 5.04
N PHE A 107 -6.41 9.94 5.88
CA PHE A 107 -6.67 8.73 6.67
C PHE A 107 -7.74 8.94 7.73
N LEU A 108 -7.79 10.10 8.38
CA LEU A 108 -8.87 10.45 9.30
C LEU A 108 -10.21 10.53 8.56
N GLY A 109 -10.25 11.17 7.39
CA GLY A 109 -11.44 11.26 6.55
C GLY A 109 -11.97 9.90 6.16
N ILE A 110 -11.13 9.03 5.60
CA ILE A 110 -11.53 7.66 5.23
C ILE A 110 -11.99 6.86 6.45
N SER A 111 -11.26 6.92 7.56
CA SER A 111 -11.62 6.18 8.78
C SER A 111 -12.96 6.64 9.32
N THR A 112 -13.22 7.94 9.31
CA THR A 112 -14.52 8.52 9.74
C THR A 112 -15.64 8.06 8.82
N VAL A 113 -15.46 8.14 7.50
CA VAL A 113 -16.46 7.67 6.54
C VAL A 113 -16.75 6.18 6.75
N ILE A 114 -15.73 5.34 6.84
CA ILE A 114 -15.91 3.90 7.08
C ILE A 114 -16.65 3.67 8.41
N SER A 115 -16.27 4.38 9.48
CA SER A 115 -16.93 4.25 10.79
C SER A 115 -18.42 4.64 10.74
N LEU A 116 -18.76 5.73 10.09
CA LEU A 116 -20.13 6.20 9.96
C LEU A 116 -21.01 5.24 9.12
N PHE A 117 -20.42 4.62 8.12
CA PHE A 117 -21.13 3.68 7.26
C PHE A 117 -21.03 2.22 7.71
N SER A 118 -20.19 1.91 8.70
CA SER A 118 -19.98 0.53 9.17
C SER A 118 -21.26 -0.16 9.61
N ALA A 119 -22.20 0.58 10.24
CA ALA A 119 -23.51 0.06 10.65
C ALA A 119 -24.44 -0.31 9.47
N LYS A 120 -24.16 0.18 8.25
CA LYS A 120 -24.92 -0.13 7.03
C LYS A 120 -24.31 -1.26 6.21
N PHE A 121 -23.10 -1.70 6.56
CA PHE A 121 -22.46 -2.82 5.88
C PHE A 121 -23.13 -4.14 6.29
N ASN A 122 -23.84 -4.74 5.34
CA ASN A 122 -24.36 -6.08 5.48
C ASN A 122 -23.30 -7.09 4.98
N GLU A 123 -23.33 -8.34 5.48
CA GLU A 123 -22.40 -9.40 5.06
C GLU A 123 -22.29 -9.56 3.55
N LYS A 124 -23.42 -9.38 2.84
CA LYS A 124 -23.46 -9.42 1.37
C LYS A 124 -22.60 -8.31 0.75
N ILE A 125 -22.69 -7.09 1.27
CA ILE A 125 -21.93 -5.94 0.78
C ILE A 125 -20.44 -6.15 1.04
N LEU A 126 -20.07 -6.58 2.24
CA LEU A 126 -18.68 -6.89 2.58
C LEU A 126 -18.09 -8.00 1.71
N ASN A 127 -18.87 -9.07 1.45
CA ASN A 127 -18.44 -10.14 0.57
C ASN A 127 -18.25 -9.66 -0.89
N ILE A 128 -19.11 -8.78 -1.37
CA ILE A 128 -18.96 -8.18 -2.70
C ILE A 128 -17.71 -7.31 -2.76
N ILE A 129 -17.52 -6.44 -1.77
CA ILE A 129 -16.33 -5.58 -1.67
C ILE A 129 -15.06 -6.45 -1.65
N ASN A 130 -15.00 -7.47 -0.80
CA ASN A 130 -13.86 -8.37 -0.71
C ASN A 130 -13.56 -9.07 -2.04
N LYS A 131 -14.60 -9.53 -2.74
CA LYS A 131 -14.43 -10.16 -4.06
C LYS A 131 -13.94 -9.18 -5.11
N VAL A 132 -14.55 -8.00 -5.20
CA VAL A 132 -14.12 -6.96 -6.16
C VAL A 132 -12.69 -6.52 -5.87
N CYS A 133 -12.38 -6.18 -4.62
CA CYS A 133 -11.03 -5.82 -4.21
C CYS A 133 -10.03 -6.95 -4.46
N GLY A 134 -10.40 -8.19 -4.15
CA GLY A 134 -9.55 -9.36 -4.38
C GLY A 134 -9.20 -9.55 -5.85
N VAL A 135 -10.18 -9.42 -6.77
CA VAL A 135 -9.93 -9.48 -8.21
C VAL A 135 -9.00 -8.36 -8.67
N VAL A 136 -9.28 -7.13 -8.26
CA VAL A 136 -8.45 -5.96 -8.62
C VAL A 136 -7.02 -6.12 -8.12
N ILE A 137 -6.84 -6.56 -6.88
CA ILE A 137 -5.52 -6.78 -6.27
C ILE A 137 -4.76 -7.89 -6.99
N ILE A 138 -5.42 -9.00 -7.35
CA ILE A 138 -4.78 -10.08 -8.12
C ILE A 138 -4.37 -9.58 -9.50
N PHE A 139 -5.25 -8.87 -10.20
CA PHE A 139 -4.92 -8.28 -11.50
C PHE A 139 -3.69 -7.36 -11.41
N TYR A 140 -3.63 -6.53 -10.38
CA TYR A 140 -2.50 -5.66 -10.13
C TYR A 140 -1.22 -6.44 -9.79
N GLY A 141 -1.33 -7.47 -8.97
CA GLY A 141 -0.23 -8.37 -8.65
C GLY A 141 0.33 -9.10 -9.87
N CYS A 142 -0.54 -9.55 -10.77
CA CYS A 142 -0.15 -10.15 -12.05
C CYS A 142 0.56 -9.12 -12.96
N LYS A 143 0.09 -7.87 -13.00
CA LYS A 143 0.75 -6.79 -13.72
C LYS A 143 2.15 -6.50 -13.17
N LEU A 144 2.32 -6.48 -11.86
CA LEU A 144 3.62 -6.32 -11.21
C LEU A 144 4.56 -7.48 -11.53
N LEU A 145 4.04 -8.71 -11.50
CA LEU A 145 4.80 -9.91 -11.85
C LEU A 145 5.24 -9.87 -13.32
N TRP A 146 4.37 -9.42 -14.22
CA TRP A 146 4.70 -9.20 -15.62
C TRP A 146 5.83 -8.18 -15.80
N SER A 147 5.76 -7.05 -15.10
CA SER A 147 6.82 -6.04 -15.09
C SER A 147 8.14 -6.59 -14.56
N PHE A 148 8.09 -7.48 -13.56
CA PHE A 148 9.27 -8.17 -13.06
C PHE A 148 9.91 -9.08 -14.12
N VAL A 149 9.09 -9.80 -14.88
CA VAL A 149 9.56 -10.69 -15.97
C VAL A 149 10.21 -9.87 -17.09
N GLN A 150 9.60 -8.74 -17.48
CA GLN A 150 10.17 -7.83 -18.47
C GLN A 150 11.52 -7.24 -18.04
N LEU A 151 11.68 -6.86 -16.77
CA LEU A 151 12.94 -6.36 -16.22
C LEU A 151 14.06 -7.42 -16.23
N ARG A 152 13.71 -8.68 -16.36
CA ARG A 152 14.67 -9.78 -16.42
C ARG A 152 15.19 -10.05 -17.83
N GLY A 153 14.67 -9.36 -18.86
CA GLY A 153 15.16 -9.44 -20.24
C GLY A 153 14.83 -10.76 -20.95
N TRP A 154 13.71 -11.39 -20.61
CA TRP A 154 13.26 -12.65 -21.21
C TRP A 154 12.18 -12.48 -22.29
N VAL A 155 11.84 -11.22 -22.65
CA VAL A 155 10.99 -10.90 -23.82
C VAL A 155 11.48 -9.59 -24.42
#